data_d1768f38f833ad5769f2025c84efcd71
#
_entry.id   d1768f38f833ad5769f2025c84efcd71
#
_cell.length_a   1.000
_cell.length_b   1.000
_cell.length_c   1.000
_cell.angle_alpha   90.00
_cell.angle_beta   90.00
_cell.angle_gamma   90.00
#
_symmetry.space_group_name_H-M   'P 1'
#
loop_
_entity.id
_entity.type
_entity.pdbx_description
1 polymer ?
#
loop_
_entity_poly.entity_id
_entity_poly.type
_entity_poly.pdbx_seq_one_letter_code
_entity_poly.pdbx_strand_id
1 'polypeptide(L)'
;NGLLQFGKGCSFTKTGHKDITQPQPAAFSATEIEAYMKNPEVEYVTYKGTVLVSGSYVNVEIDGTSVQGSLDYMSDDFKEKYNSHNVTITGWLFGSYKTYMYTIPVEVRDEGEFEEEVPDGAIFYSTFDKELSSQSFDTSSGWPYLDQFEGWINHKGSGIAAVTYDYSSMSVRTNQSSKGSLSLYDGSGKNNIFFSSVPTYFTIQKIAVTSQNLKLSFGAQRYAQGATNTFIKSDFV
;
A
#
# COMPACT_ATOMS: atom_id res chain seq x y z
N ASN A 1 -11.46 -4.42 23.95
CA ASN A 1 -10.24 -3.71 23.53
C ASN A 1 -9.24 -3.41 24.63
N GLY A 2 -9.57 -3.58 25.95
CA GLY A 2 -8.63 -3.47 27.06
C GLY A 2 -7.92 -2.10 27.28
N LEU A 3 -8.14 -1.13 26.41
CA LEU A 3 -7.55 0.20 26.52
C LEU A 3 -8.27 1.03 27.59
N LEU A 4 -7.50 1.60 28.51
CA LEU A 4 -8.02 2.57 29.46
C LEU A 4 -8.30 3.88 28.73
N GLN A 5 -9.52 4.34 28.77
CA GLN A 5 -9.94 5.59 28.16
C GLN A 5 -10.61 6.48 29.19
N PHE A 6 -10.35 7.77 29.08
CA PHE A 6 -11.12 8.76 29.82
C PHE A 6 -12.45 9.00 29.11
N GLY A 7 -13.55 8.81 29.82
CA GLY A 7 -14.88 8.99 29.28
C GLY A 7 -15.27 10.47 29.09
N LYS A 8 -16.37 10.72 28.36
CA LYS A 8 -16.93 12.06 28.23
C LYS A 8 -17.27 12.63 29.60
N GLY A 9 -16.80 13.84 29.87
CA GLY A 9 -17.02 14.54 31.14
C GLY A 9 -15.86 14.40 32.14
N CYS A 10 -14.78 13.69 31.80
CA CYS A 10 -13.58 13.73 32.62
C CYS A 10 -13.00 15.15 32.65
N SER A 11 -12.55 15.57 33.81
CA SER A 11 -11.81 16.81 34.01
C SER A 11 -10.41 16.49 34.55
N PHE A 12 -9.46 17.32 34.17
CA PHE A 12 -8.08 17.19 34.60
C PHE A 12 -7.66 18.45 35.31
N THR A 13 -7.06 18.29 36.51
CA THR A 13 -6.48 19.39 37.22
C THR A 13 -4.97 19.23 37.23
N LYS A 14 -4.24 20.23 36.73
CA LYS A 14 -2.79 20.25 36.80
C LYS A 14 -2.36 20.48 38.23
N THR A 15 -1.77 19.46 38.85
CA THR A 15 -1.33 19.52 40.26
C THR A 15 0.16 19.87 40.42
N GLY A 16 0.91 19.84 39.32
CA GLY A 16 2.34 20.13 39.34
C GLY A 16 2.98 19.95 37.98
N HIS A 17 4.28 20.09 37.96
CA HIS A 17 5.16 19.84 36.83
C HIS A 17 6.31 18.94 37.27
N LYS A 18 6.65 17.97 36.44
CA LYS A 18 7.82 17.10 36.62
C LYS A 18 8.46 16.89 35.26
N ASP A 19 9.75 17.14 35.17
CA ASP A 19 10.51 16.78 33.99
C ASP A 19 10.70 15.26 33.97
N ILE A 20 10.37 14.67 32.84
CA ILE A 20 10.58 13.25 32.58
C ILE A 20 11.53 13.08 31.40
N THR A 21 12.48 12.18 31.53
CA THR A 21 13.29 11.76 30.39
C THR A 21 12.53 10.70 29.59
N GLN A 22 12.32 10.96 28.33
CA GLN A 22 11.74 9.96 27.44
C GLN A 22 12.66 8.73 27.36
N PRO A 23 12.11 7.51 27.39
CA PRO A 23 12.89 6.30 27.15
C PRO A 23 13.46 6.32 25.73
N GLN A 24 14.50 5.53 25.48
CA GLN A 24 14.95 5.28 24.10
C GLN A 24 13.89 4.39 23.41
N PRO A 25 13.54 4.68 22.15
CA PRO A 25 12.58 3.86 21.43
C PRO A 25 13.18 2.50 21.08
N ALA A 26 12.43 1.44 21.28
CA ALA A 26 12.79 0.12 20.77
C ALA A 26 12.61 0.07 19.25
N ALA A 27 13.57 -0.46 18.51
CA ALA A 27 13.46 -0.66 17.08
C ALA A 27 12.57 -1.88 16.81
N PHE A 28 11.47 -1.68 16.07
CA PHE A 28 10.55 -2.74 15.70
C PHE A 28 10.71 -3.07 14.21
N SER A 29 11.12 -4.30 13.94
CA SER A 29 11.03 -4.93 12.62
C SER A 29 9.65 -5.57 12.42
N ALA A 30 9.39 -6.14 11.24
CA ALA A 30 8.17 -6.91 10.97
C ALA A 30 7.94 -8.01 12.02
N THR A 31 8.98 -8.69 12.48
CA THR A 31 8.90 -9.77 13.47
C THR A 31 8.45 -9.25 14.85
N GLU A 32 9.03 -8.15 15.32
CA GLU A 32 8.62 -7.52 16.58
C GLU A 32 7.19 -7.00 16.51
N ILE A 33 6.79 -6.44 15.37
CA ILE A 33 5.43 -5.96 15.12
C ILE A 33 4.42 -7.12 15.16
N GLU A 34 4.71 -8.25 14.52
CA GLU A 34 3.85 -9.44 14.58
C GLU A 34 3.78 -10.04 15.99
N ALA A 35 4.87 -9.96 16.75
CA ALA A 35 4.88 -10.35 18.16
C ALA A 35 4.02 -9.42 19.02
N TYR A 36 4.13 -8.12 18.80
CA TYR A 36 3.31 -7.09 19.46
C TYR A 36 1.82 -7.33 19.23
N MET A 37 1.42 -7.66 18.02
CA MET A 37 0.01 -7.90 17.68
C MET A 37 -0.63 -9.07 18.47
N LYS A 38 0.18 -9.99 18.98
CA LYS A 38 -0.29 -11.12 19.81
C LYS A 38 -0.53 -10.73 21.27
N ASN A 39 0.24 -9.77 21.75
CA ASN A 39 0.15 -9.27 23.14
C ASN A 39 0.44 -7.76 23.17
N PRO A 40 -0.49 -6.90 22.72
CA PRO A 40 -0.25 -5.46 22.65
C PRO A 40 -0.16 -4.82 24.02
N GLU A 41 0.92 -4.11 24.26
CA GLU A 41 1.18 -3.31 25.45
C GLU A 41 1.48 -1.85 25.06
N VAL A 42 1.64 -0.96 26.05
CA VAL A 42 2.09 0.40 25.78
C VAL A 42 3.60 0.40 25.64
N GLU A 43 4.09 0.66 24.43
CA GLU A 43 5.53 0.65 24.14
C GLU A 43 5.96 1.91 23.38
N TYR A 44 7.18 2.37 23.65
CA TYR A 44 7.81 3.46 22.90
C TYR A 44 8.76 2.87 21.88
N VAL A 45 8.42 3.03 20.60
CA VAL A 45 9.08 2.29 19.52
C VAL A 45 9.45 3.20 18.35
N THR A 46 10.30 2.68 17.49
CA THR A 46 10.54 3.20 16.14
C THR A 46 10.37 2.08 15.12
N TYR A 47 9.70 2.41 14.01
CA TYR A 47 9.51 1.49 12.89
C TYR A 47 9.45 2.26 11.57
N LYS A 48 9.62 1.55 10.45
CA LYS A 48 9.62 2.12 9.10
C LYS A 48 8.43 1.62 8.30
N GLY A 49 8.03 2.42 7.33
CA GLY A 49 7.02 2.02 6.35
C GLY A 49 6.61 3.19 5.47
N THR A 50 5.65 2.93 4.60
CA THR A 50 5.09 3.91 3.66
C THR A 50 3.77 4.45 4.18
N VAL A 51 3.65 5.75 4.26
CA VAL A 51 2.38 6.41 4.66
C VAL A 51 1.34 6.28 3.57
N LEU A 52 0.16 5.84 3.94
CA LEU A 52 -1.02 5.76 3.07
C LEU A 52 -2.16 6.53 3.68
N VAL A 53 -2.66 7.51 2.95
CA VAL A 53 -3.84 8.29 3.32
C VAL A 53 -5.06 7.75 2.59
N SER A 54 -6.11 7.43 3.34
CA SER A 54 -7.40 7.01 2.79
C SER A 54 -8.52 7.74 3.53
N GLY A 55 -9.04 8.79 2.93
CA GLY A 55 -10.04 9.67 3.55
C GLY A 55 -9.51 10.30 4.83
N SER A 56 -10.13 10.00 5.97
CA SER A 56 -9.69 10.49 7.28
C SER A 56 -8.58 9.65 7.92
N TYR A 57 -8.30 8.47 7.39
CA TYR A 57 -7.35 7.53 7.97
C TYR A 57 -5.96 7.73 7.41
N VAL A 58 -4.97 7.63 8.29
CA VAL A 58 -3.55 7.62 7.95
C VAL A 58 -2.95 6.32 8.45
N ASN A 59 -2.53 5.47 7.54
CA ASN A 59 -1.89 4.20 7.85
C ASN A 59 -0.43 4.21 7.37
N VAL A 60 0.37 3.36 7.95
CA VAL A 60 1.74 3.11 7.54
C VAL A 60 1.85 1.64 7.14
N GLU A 61 2.04 1.37 5.87
CA GLU A 61 2.39 0.02 5.41
C GLU A 61 3.81 -0.31 5.84
N ILE A 62 3.97 -1.48 6.43
CA ILE A 62 5.24 -1.92 6.99
C ILE A 62 5.73 -3.12 6.17
N ASP A 63 6.95 -3.01 5.63
CA ASP A 63 7.51 -4.06 4.80
C ASP A 63 7.69 -5.38 5.57
N GLY A 64 7.37 -6.49 4.89
CA GLY A 64 7.54 -7.82 5.44
C GLY A 64 6.43 -8.30 6.37
N THR A 65 5.35 -7.52 6.54
CA THR A 65 4.19 -7.91 7.33
C THR A 65 2.88 -7.42 6.72
N SER A 66 1.76 -8.04 7.07
CA SER A 66 0.42 -7.55 6.74
C SER A 66 -0.14 -6.55 7.77
N VAL A 67 0.61 -6.26 8.82
CA VAL A 67 0.23 -5.29 9.85
C VAL A 67 0.48 -3.88 9.34
N GLN A 68 -0.44 -2.98 9.63
CA GLN A 68 -0.33 -1.56 9.30
C GLN A 68 -0.27 -0.74 10.59
N GLY A 69 0.63 0.23 10.64
CA GLY A 69 0.58 1.27 11.65
C GLY A 69 -0.63 2.18 11.37
N SER A 70 -1.48 2.42 12.36
CA SER A 70 -2.56 3.39 12.24
C SER A 70 -2.22 4.62 13.06
N LEU A 71 -2.10 5.77 12.39
CA LEU A 71 -1.74 7.04 13.04
C LEU A 71 -3.01 7.83 13.34
N ASP A 72 -3.25 8.06 14.63
CA ASP A 72 -4.42 8.83 15.06
C ASP A 72 -4.15 10.34 15.07
N TYR A 73 -5.20 11.12 14.78
CA TYR A 73 -5.23 12.58 14.90
C TYR A 73 -4.26 13.35 13.98
N MET A 74 -3.96 12.81 12.81
CA MET A 74 -3.12 13.50 11.83
C MET A 74 -3.85 14.66 11.17
N SER A 75 -3.15 15.81 11.09
CA SER A 75 -3.66 17.01 10.38
C SER A 75 -3.73 16.79 8.87
N ASP A 76 -4.48 17.64 8.18
CA ASP A 76 -4.53 17.60 6.72
C ASP A 76 -3.17 17.97 6.10
N ASP A 77 -2.44 18.90 6.70
CA ASP A 77 -1.05 19.21 6.28
C ASP A 77 -0.12 17.99 6.38
N PHE A 78 -0.30 17.17 7.42
CA PHE A 78 0.45 15.92 7.55
C PHE A 78 0.10 14.95 6.42
N LYS A 79 -1.19 14.78 6.14
CA LYS A 79 -1.67 13.88 5.10
C LYS A 79 -1.16 14.29 3.71
N GLU A 80 -1.22 15.59 3.41
CA GLU A 80 -0.71 16.12 2.15
C GLU A 80 0.79 15.94 2.01
N LYS A 81 1.54 16.20 3.08
CA LYS A 81 3.00 16.15 3.08
C LYS A 81 3.57 14.74 2.98
N TYR A 82 2.97 13.77 3.67
CA TYR A 82 3.59 12.46 3.84
C TYR A 82 2.90 11.33 3.09
N ASN A 83 1.81 11.60 2.39
CA ASN A 83 1.15 10.54 1.60
C ASN A 83 2.11 9.96 0.57
N SER A 84 2.22 8.64 0.52
CA SER A 84 3.15 7.87 -0.33
C SER A 84 4.64 8.06 -0.01
N HIS A 85 4.99 8.69 1.12
CA HIS A 85 6.38 8.80 1.55
C HIS A 85 6.79 7.61 2.43
N ASN A 86 8.02 7.17 2.25
CA ASN A 86 8.71 6.32 3.21
C ASN A 86 9.07 7.14 4.43
N VAL A 87 8.72 6.63 5.58
CA VAL A 87 8.95 7.32 6.84
C VAL A 87 9.53 6.40 7.89
N THR A 88 10.29 7.00 8.79
CA THR A 88 10.57 6.39 10.10
C THR A 88 9.68 7.05 11.13
N ILE A 89 8.81 6.26 11.74
CA ILE A 89 7.91 6.69 12.82
C ILE A 89 8.57 6.37 14.15
N THR A 90 8.66 7.36 15.03
CA THR A 90 8.95 7.15 16.44
C THR A 90 7.73 7.57 17.25
N GLY A 91 7.21 6.68 18.09
CA GLY A 91 5.96 6.96 18.78
C GLY A 91 5.58 5.91 19.81
N TRP A 92 4.43 6.14 20.42
CA TRP A 92 3.85 5.25 21.42
C TRP A 92 2.83 4.32 20.78
N LEU A 93 3.05 3.02 20.90
CA LEU A 93 2.02 2.02 20.64
C LEU A 93 1.10 1.94 21.84
N PHE A 94 -0.21 1.84 21.57
CA PHE A 94 -1.20 1.79 22.65
C PHE A 94 -2.31 0.78 22.44
N GLY A 95 -2.14 -0.12 21.46
CA GLY A 95 -3.07 -1.22 21.19
C GLY A 95 -3.11 -1.63 19.76
N SER A 96 -3.95 -2.62 19.48
CA SER A 96 -4.15 -3.14 18.13
C SER A 96 -5.60 -3.56 17.90
N TYR A 97 -5.99 -3.59 16.62
CA TYR A 97 -7.28 -4.14 16.21
C TYR A 97 -7.16 -4.74 14.81
N LYS A 98 -7.49 -6.00 14.64
CA LYS A 98 -7.30 -6.75 13.39
C LYS A 98 -5.84 -6.69 12.93
N THR A 99 -5.59 -6.03 11.79
CA THR A 99 -4.26 -5.82 11.21
C THR A 99 -3.69 -4.44 11.54
N TYR A 100 -4.34 -3.64 12.35
CA TYR A 100 -3.92 -2.28 12.67
C TYR A 100 -3.25 -2.21 14.04
N MET A 101 -2.08 -1.60 14.07
CA MET A 101 -1.31 -1.26 15.25
C MET A 101 -1.46 0.24 15.50
N TYR A 102 -2.10 0.61 16.59
CA TYR A 102 -2.37 2.02 16.90
C TYR A 102 -1.14 2.72 17.43
N THR A 103 -0.77 3.82 16.78
CA THR A 103 0.42 4.60 17.09
C THR A 103 0.08 6.07 17.29
N ILE A 104 0.56 6.64 18.38
CA ILE A 104 0.64 8.09 18.60
C ILE A 104 2.05 8.52 18.22
N PRO A 105 2.27 9.14 17.06
CA PRO A 105 3.60 9.54 16.64
C PRO A 105 4.10 10.71 17.46
N VAL A 106 5.37 10.65 17.85
CA VAL A 106 6.12 11.72 18.52
C VAL A 106 7.03 12.40 17.51
N GLU A 107 7.61 11.62 16.61
CA GLU A 107 8.48 12.08 15.54
C GLU A 107 8.19 11.28 14.28
N VAL A 108 8.16 11.98 13.15
CA VAL A 108 8.06 11.38 11.81
C VAL A 108 9.22 11.93 11.00
N ARG A 109 10.16 11.06 10.67
CA ARG A 109 11.27 11.39 9.80
C ARG A 109 10.93 10.97 8.38
N ASP A 110 10.97 11.92 7.47
CA ASP A 110 10.77 11.72 6.05
C ASP A 110 12.02 11.07 5.43
N GLU A 111 11.83 9.91 4.79
CA GLU A 111 12.89 9.21 4.07
C GLU A 111 12.76 9.45 2.54
N GLY A 112 11.78 10.25 2.13
CA GLY A 112 11.48 10.58 0.74
C GLY A 112 10.29 9.80 0.15
N GLU A 113 9.91 10.18 -1.06
CA GLU A 113 8.87 9.46 -1.79
C GLU A 113 9.28 7.99 -2.00
N PHE A 114 8.31 7.10 -1.93
CA PHE A 114 8.53 5.69 -2.23
C PHE A 114 8.95 5.54 -3.70
N GLU A 115 10.20 5.22 -3.92
CA GLU A 115 10.70 4.84 -5.24
C GLU A 115 10.68 3.30 -5.35
N GLU A 116 9.85 2.82 -6.25
CA GLU A 116 9.78 1.42 -6.57
C GLU A 116 11.10 0.93 -7.18
N GLU A 117 11.68 -0.12 -6.62
CA GLU A 117 12.90 -0.73 -7.17
C GLU A 117 12.59 -1.38 -8.53
N VAL A 118 13.24 -0.85 -9.55
CA VAL A 118 13.19 -1.44 -10.90
C VAL A 118 14.18 -2.59 -10.95
N PRO A 119 13.78 -3.79 -11.37
CA PRO A 119 14.71 -4.92 -11.49
C PRO A 119 15.91 -4.59 -12.40
N ASP A 120 17.09 -5.01 -12.00
CA ASP A 120 18.31 -4.80 -12.77
C ASP A 120 18.18 -5.31 -14.21
N GLY A 121 18.54 -4.45 -15.16
CA GLY A 121 18.47 -4.76 -16.58
C GLY A 121 17.06 -4.73 -17.18
N ALA A 122 16.06 -4.25 -16.44
CA ALA A 122 14.72 -4.15 -16.97
C ALA A 122 14.66 -3.17 -18.16
N ILE A 123 14.14 -3.65 -19.27
CA ILE A 123 13.84 -2.85 -20.47
C ILE A 123 12.51 -2.13 -20.29
N PHE A 124 11.54 -2.81 -19.71
CA PHE A 124 10.24 -2.30 -19.34
C PHE A 124 9.82 -2.91 -18.01
N TYR A 125 9.34 -2.09 -17.12
CA TYR A 125 8.78 -2.49 -15.82
C TYR A 125 7.60 -1.58 -15.47
N SER A 126 6.51 -2.13 -14.99
CA SER A 126 5.36 -1.39 -14.49
C SER A 126 4.58 -2.25 -13.52
N THR A 127 4.15 -1.66 -12.42
CA THR A 127 3.19 -2.25 -11.48
C THR A 127 1.77 -1.74 -11.71
N PHE A 128 1.59 -0.76 -12.61
CA PHE A 128 0.35 -0.01 -12.78
C PHE A 128 -0.12 0.68 -11.50
N ASP A 129 0.80 0.84 -10.56
CA ASP A 129 0.55 1.48 -9.29
C ASP A 129 0.89 2.97 -9.36
N LYS A 130 -0.11 3.78 -9.35
CA LYS A 130 -0.01 5.09 -8.75
C LYS A 130 -1.35 5.40 -8.09
N GLU A 131 -1.35 5.41 -6.76
CA GLU A 131 -2.29 6.19 -5.95
C GLU A 131 -3.80 5.87 -6.07
N LEU A 132 -4.23 4.64 -6.43
CA LEU A 132 -5.61 4.25 -6.17
C LEU A 132 -5.96 4.34 -4.67
N SER A 133 -4.96 4.22 -3.81
CA SER A 133 -5.14 4.34 -2.36
C SER A 133 -5.39 5.78 -1.89
N SER A 134 -4.96 6.78 -2.65
CA SER A 134 -5.13 8.21 -2.33
C SER A 134 -6.31 8.87 -3.05
N GLN A 135 -6.85 8.25 -4.07
CA GLN A 135 -8.02 8.75 -4.76
C GLN A 135 -9.27 8.14 -4.13
N SER A 136 -10.13 8.99 -3.56
CA SER A 136 -11.45 8.57 -3.11
C SER A 136 -12.33 8.29 -4.34
N PHE A 137 -12.31 7.04 -4.82
CA PHE A 137 -13.29 6.62 -5.81
C PHE A 137 -14.62 6.35 -5.12
N ASP A 138 -15.66 6.95 -5.67
CA ASP A 138 -17.00 6.45 -5.41
C ASP A 138 -17.17 5.12 -6.14
N THR A 139 -16.84 4.02 -5.46
CA THR A 139 -17.01 2.67 -5.99
C THR A 139 -18.48 2.25 -6.08
N SER A 140 -19.43 3.09 -5.67
CA SER A 140 -20.86 2.83 -5.82
C SER A 140 -21.29 2.83 -7.29
N SER A 141 -20.57 3.56 -8.14
CA SER A 141 -20.75 3.57 -9.61
C SER A 141 -19.84 2.60 -10.37
N GLY A 142 -18.99 1.84 -9.67
CA GLY A 142 -18.04 0.90 -10.23
C GLY A 142 -16.58 1.39 -10.14
N TRP A 143 -15.67 0.57 -10.64
CA TRP A 143 -14.25 0.89 -10.69
C TRP A 143 -13.95 1.81 -11.87
N PRO A 144 -12.98 2.74 -11.75
CA PRO A 144 -12.65 3.66 -12.82
C PRO A 144 -12.10 2.90 -14.04
N TYR A 145 -12.43 3.40 -15.23
CA TYR A 145 -11.78 2.96 -16.44
C TYR A 145 -10.37 3.54 -16.57
N LEU A 146 -9.52 2.93 -17.40
CA LEU A 146 -8.13 3.37 -17.60
C LEU A 146 -8.01 4.84 -18.04
N ASP A 147 -8.95 5.32 -18.85
CA ASP A 147 -9.03 6.71 -19.31
C ASP A 147 -9.50 7.69 -18.23
N GLN A 148 -10.08 7.20 -17.14
CA GLN A 148 -10.57 7.97 -16.02
C GLN A 148 -9.60 7.99 -14.83
N PHE A 149 -8.60 7.11 -14.87
CA PHE A 149 -7.63 6.97 -13.79
C PHE A 149 -6.27 7.52 -14.20
N GLU A 150 -5.90 8.65 -13.63
CA GLU A 150 -4.55 9.19 -13.78
C GLU A 150 -3.56 8.40 -12.93
N GLY A 151 -2.44 8.00 -13.52
CA GLY A 151 -1.33 7.41 -12.77
C GLY A 151 -1.13 5.91 -12.92
N TRP A 152 -1.97 5.17 -13.64
CA TRP A 152 -1.68 3.77 -13.98
C TRP A 152 -0.47 3.62 -14.93
N ILE A 153 -0.11 4.69 -15.64
CA ILE A 153 1.09 4.74 -16.47
C ILE A 153 2.27 5.15 -15.59
N ASN A 154 2.94 4.16 -15.03
CA ASN A 154 4.11 4.36 -14.17
C ASN A 154 5.31 3.53 -14.62
N HIS A 155 5.45 3.30 -15.92
CA HIS A 155 6.49 2.44 -16.45
C HIS A 155 7.90 3.02 -16.29
N LYS A 156 8.86 2.14 -16.00
CA LYS A 156 10.29 2.42 -15.84
C LYS A 156 11.10 1.43 -16.69
N GLY A 157 12.36 1.71 -16.93
CA GLY A 157 13.28 0.85 -17.65
C GLY A 157 14.03 1.53 -18.78
N SER A 158 14.96 0.83 -19.42
CA SER A 158 15.82 1.40 -20.44
C SER A 158 15.15 1.57 -21.81
N GLY A 159 14.05 0.88 -22.08
CA GLY A 159 13.37 0.83 -23.38
C GLY A 159 12.08 1.64 -23.45
N ILE A 160 11.83 2.56 -22.53
CA ILE A 160 10.51 3.18 -22.34
C ILE A 160 10.27 4.49 -23.11
N ALA A 161 11.27 5.07 -23.73
CA ALA A 161 11.21 6.44 -24.28
C ALA A 161 10.07 6.69 -25.29
N ALA A 162 9.60 5.65 -25.98
CA ALA A 162 8.53 5.76 -27.00
C ALA A 162 7.31 4.88 -26.68
N VAL A 163 7.24 4.32 -25.49
CA VAL A 163 6.15 3.41 -25.11
C VAL A 163 4.80 4.09 -25.22
N THR A 164 3.87 3.37 -25.85
CA THR A 164 2.46 3.75 -25.95
C THR A 164 1.59 2.57 -25.56
N TYR A 165 0.37 2.86 -25.16
CA TYR A 165 -0.62 1.85 -24.80
C TYR A 165 -1.81 1.90 -25.73
N ASP A 166 -2.33 0.73 -26.08
CA ASP A 166 -3.57 0.56 -26.81
C ASP A 166 -4.41 -0.48 -26.08
N TYR A 167 -5.64 -0.14 -25.76
CA TYR A 167 -6.50 -0.97 -24.93
C TYR A 167 -7.98 -0.74 -25.22
N SER A 168 -8.75 -1.79 -24.99
CA SER A 168 -10.21 -1.71 -24.97
C SER A 168 -10.71 -1.11 -23.64
N SER A 169 -12.02 -0.96 -23.51
CA SER A 169 -12.63 -0.50 -22.26
C SER A 169 -12.31 -1.45 -21.11
N MET A 170 -11.50 -1.00 -20.17
CA MET A 170 -10.98 -1.79 -19.04
C MET A 170 -10.96 -0.93 -17.78
N SER A 171 -11.08 -1.58 -16.63
CA SER A 171 -10.99 -0.88 -15.34
C SER A 171 -9.67 -1.12 -14.62
N VAL A 172 -9.25 -0.15 -13.84
CA VAL A 172 -8.20 -0.33 -12.83
C VAL A 172 -8.87 -0.75 -11.53
N ARG A 173 -8.31 -1.76 -10.87
CA ARG A 173 -8.80 -2.25 -9.58
C ARG A 173 -7.65 -2.41 -8.60
N THR A 174 -7.94 -2.35 -7.31
CA THR A 174 -6.96 -2.74 -6.31
C THR A 174 -6.77 -4.26 -6.31
N ASN A 175 -5.57 -4.73 -6.03
CA ASN A 175 -5.28 -6.16 -5.91
C ASN A 175 -6.18 -6.83 -4.87
N GLN A 176 -6.51 -6.15 -3.78
CA GLN A 176 -7.41 -6.67 -2.74
C GLN A 176 -8.81 -6.95 -3.28
N SER A 177 -9.36 -6.08 -4.11
CA SER A 177 -10.68 -6.29 -4.71
C SER A 177 -10.70 -7.40 -5.75
N SER A 178 -9.57 -7.64 -6.41
CA SER A 178 -9.43 -8.67 -7.45
C SER A 178 -9.14 -10.06 -6.89
N LYS A 179 -8.67 -10.15 -5.65
CA LYS A 179 -8.40 -11.45 -4.98
C LYS A 179 -9.64 -12.33 -4.86
N GLY A 180 -10.83 -11.74 -4.77
CA GLY A 180 -12.03 -12.50 -4.45
C GLY A 180 -11.81 -13.30 -3.16
N SER A 181 -12.13 -14.61 -3.18
CA SER A 181 -11.83 -15.54 -2.08
C SER A 181 -10.45 -16.21 -2.17
N LEU A 182 -9.63 -15.86 -3.17
CA LEU A 182 -8.31 -16.47 -3.37
C LEU A 182 -7.26 -15.69 -2.59
N SER A 183 -6.80 -16.26 -1.49
CA SER A 183 -5.77 -15.67 -0.60
C SER A 183 -4.33 -15.83 -1.10
N LEU A 184 -4.12 -16.36 -2.31
CA LEU A 184 -2.80 -16.83 -2.75
C LEU A 184 -2.10 -15.89 -3.76
N TYR A 185 -2.68 -14.76 -4.11
CA TYR A 185 -2.07 -13.85 -5.06
C TYR A 185 -1.36 -12.70 -4.34
N ASP A 186 -0.05 -12.72 -4.40
CA ASP A 186 0.79 -11.56 -4.10
C ASP A 186 1.13 -10.89 -5.42
N GLY A 187 0.39 -9.85 -5.75
CA GLY A 187 0.69 -9.01 -6.91
C GLY A 187 1.97 -8.21 -6.70
N SER A 188 2.64 -7.86 -7.80
CA SER A 188 3.84 -7.02 -7.78
C SER A 188 3.56 -5.56 -7.37
N GLY A 189 2.32 -5.22 -7.07
CA GLY A 189 1.88 -3.87 -6.71
C GLY A 189 0.51 -3.88 -6.06
N LYS A 190 -0.08 -2.70 -5.91
CA LYS A 190 -1.40 -2.50 -5.27
C LYS A 190 -2.55 -2.57 -6.24
N ASN A 191 -2.29 -2.31 -7.52
CA ASN A 191 -3.28 -2.23 -8.58
C ASN A 191 -3.13 -3.34 -9.62
N ASN A 192 -4.19 -3.57 -10.35
CA ASN A 192 -4.19 -4.41 -11.54
C ASN A 192 -5.14 -3.86 -12.60
N ILE A 193 -4.90 -4.28 -13.83
CA ILE A 193 -5.79 -4.02 -14.96
C ILE A 193 -6.78 -5.17 -15.03
N PHE A 194 -8.06 -4.86 -15.02
CA PHE A 194 -9.13 -5.84 -14.99
C PHE A 194 -9.81 -5.97 -16.36
N PHE A 195 -9.73 -7.17 -16.91
CA PHE A 195 -10.40 -7.59 -18.14
C PHE A 195 -11.81 -8.07 -17.81
N SER A 196 -12.82 -7.25 -18.07
CA SER A 196 -14.20 -7.51 -17.63
C SER A 196 -15.04 -8.34 -18.61
N SER A 197 -14.65 -8.42 -19.86
CA SER A 197 -15.41 -9.07 -20.92
C SER A 197 -14.51 -9.59 -22.03
N VAL A 198 -15.07 -10.36 -22.96
CA VAL A 198 -14.41 -10.86 -24.17
C VAL A 198 -15.17 -10.33 -25.38
N PRO A 199 -14.50 -9.78 -26.38
CA PRO A 199 -13.05 -9.55 -26.48
C PRO A 199 -12.60 -8.28 -25.77
N THR A 200 -11.53 -8.37 -25.01
CA THR A 200 -10.82 -7.21 -24.44
C THR A 200 -9.33 -7.41 -24.64
N TYR A 201 -8.61 -6.31 -24.84
CA TYR A 201 -7.17 -6.35 -25.06
C TYR A 201 -6.46 -5.17 -24.36
N PHE A 202 -5.21 -5.43 -24.02
CA PHE A 202 -4.28 -4.44 -23.50
C PHE A 202 -2.92 -4.67 -24.15
N THR A 203 -2.43 -3.67 -24.86
CA THR A 203 -1.18 -3.76 -25.61
C THR A 203 -0.21 -2.67 -25.18
N ILE A 204 1.00 -3.07 -24.86
CA ILE A 204 2.12 -2.17 -24.63
C ILE A 204 2.95 -2.16 -25.91
N GLN A 205 3.11 -1.00 -26.51
CA GLN A 205 3.72 -0.84 -27.81
C GLN A 205 5.01 -0.03 -27.73
N LYS A 206 5.89 -0.22 -28.70
CA LYS A 206 7.12 0.56 -28.91
C LYS A 206 8.13 0.45 -27.75
N ILE A 207 8.15 -0.66 -27.06
CA ILE A 207 9.25 -0.94 -26.14
C ILE A 207 10.52 -1.10 -26.99
N ALA A 208 11.55 -0.27 -26.73
CA ALA A 208 12.81 -0.36 -27.44
C ALA A 208 13.61 -1.55 -26.93
N VAL A 209 13.73 -2.58 -27.76
CA VAL A 209 14.41 -3.83 -27.43
C VAL A 209 15.79 -3.86 -28.08
N THR A 210 16.82 -3.99 -27.26
CA THR A 210 18.23 -4.05 -27.70
C THR A 210 18.86 -5.45 -27.61
N SER A 211 18.14 -6.42 -27.03
CA SER A 211 18.59 -7.78 -26.84
C SER A 211 17.70 -8.79 -27.56
N GLN A 212 18.30 -9.89 -28.03
CA GLN A 212 17.56 -11.00 -28.63
C GLN A 212 17.04 -12.01 -27.59
N ASN A 213 17.62 -12.00 -26.38
CA ASN A 213 17.22 -12.88 -25.29
C ASN A 213 16.39 -12.10 -24.29
N LEU A 214 15.09 -12.18 -24.44
CA LEU A 214 14.13 -11.47 -23.59
C LEU A 214 13.47 -12.44 -22.61
N LYS A 215 13.25 -11.99 -21.39
CA LYS A 215 12.39 -12.63 -20.40
C LYS A 215 11.21 -11.72 -20.12
N LEU A 216 10.01 -12.23 -20.30
CA LEU A 216 8.80 -11.60 -19.85
C LEU A 216 8.35 -12.22 -18.53
N SER A 217 8.07 -11.40 -17.54
CA SER A 217 7.43 -11.80 -16.28
C SER A 217 6.24 -10.91 -16.04
N PHE A 218 5.12 -11.47 -15.65
CA PHE A 218 3.92 -10.71 -15.29
C PHE A 218 3.08 -11.50 -14.30
N GLY A 219 2.33 -10.79 -13.45
CA GLY A 219 1.32 -11.37 -12.60
C GLY A 219 -0.02 -11.44 -13.35
N ALA A 220 -0.70 -12.56 -13.25
CA ALA A 220 -2.05 -12.71 -13.76
C ALA A 220 -2.92 -13.45 -12.76
N GLN A 221 -4.14 -12.94 -12.55
CA GLN A 221 -5.11 -13.58 -11.68
C GLN A 221 -6.46 -13.70 -12.40
N ARG A 222 -7.07 -14.85 -12.29
CA ARG A 222 -8.43 -15.05 -12.76
C ARG A 222 -9.41 -14.57 -11.70
N TYR A 223 -10.34 -13.69 -12.06
CA TYR A 223 -11.44 -13.33 -11.18
C TYR A 223 -12.36 -14.52 -11.01
N ALA A 224 -12.45 -15.05 -9.80
CA ALA A 224 -13.26 -16.20 -9.51
C ALA A 224 -14.23 -15.92 -8.37
N GLN A 225 -15.49 -16.11 -8.64
CA GLN A 225 -16.45 -16.46 -7.60
C GLN A 225 -16.37 -17.97 -7.38
N GLY A 226 -15.43 -18.43 -6.51
CA GLY A 226 -15.27 -19.84 -6.19
C GLY A 226 -13.83 -20.36 -6.30
N ALA A 227 -13.53 -21.39 -5.52
CA ALA A 227 -12.18 -21.79 -5.12
C ALA A 227 -11.32 -22.53 -6.17
N THR A 228 -11.69 -22.60 -7.45
CA THR A 228 -11.03 -23.54 -8.39
C THR A 228 -10.53 -22.93 -9.68
N ASN A 229 -10.50 -21.61 -9.82
CA ASN A 229 -10.13 -20.98 -11.08
C ASN A 229 -8.67 -20.55 -11.09
N THR A 230 -7.78 -21.46 -11.34
CA THR A 230 -6.38 -21.18 -11.66
C THR A 230 -6.19 -21.06 -13.16
N PHE A 231 -5.24 -20.23 -13.61
CA PHE A 231 -4.77 -20.28 -14.97
C PHE A 231 -4.07 -21.62 -15.25
N ILE A 232 -4.30 -22.15 -16.42
CA ILE A 232 -3.53 -23.27 -16.96
C ILE A 232 -2.67 -22.78 -18.13
N LYS A 233 -1.60 -23.53 -18.45
CA LYS A 233 -0.64 -23.10 -19.48
C LYS A 233 -1.29 -22.78 -20.84
N SER A 234 -2.39 -23.46 -21.20
CA SER A 234 -3.14 -23.22 -22.43
C SER A 234 -3.96 -21.93 -22.44
N ASP A 235 -4.09 -21.23 -21.30
CA ASP A 235 -4.75 -19.94 -21.25
C ASP A 235 -3.85 -18.80 -21.78
N PHE A 236 -2.56 -19.10 -22.01
CA PHE A 236 -1.58 -18.19 -22.56
C PHE A 236 -1.11 -18.69 -23.92
N VAL A 237 -1.31 -17.87 -24.94
CA VAL A 237 -0.92 -18.16 -26.34
C VAL A 237 0.27 -17.31 -26.75
#